data_f4f1d57abdc9fc70b1034094a472cf69
#
_entry.id   f4f1d57abdc9fc70b1034094a472cf69
#
_cell.length_a   1.000
_cell.length_b   1.000
_cell.length_c   1.000
_cell.angle_alpha   90.00
_cell.angle_beta   90.00
_cell.angle_gamma   90.00
#
_symmetry.space_group_name_H-M   'P 1'
#
loop_
_entity.id
_entity.type
_entity.pdbx_description
1 polymer ?
#
loop_
_entity_poly.entity_id
_entity_poly.type
_entity_poly.pdbx_seq_one_letter_code
_entity_poly.pdbx_strand_id
1 'polypeptide(L)'
;KIYILLNHVPTEEQVEDLKQKGFIEIVEPTDQVKKIWSNIDPYLNELSRNRLVSIIVDEILKNKVKAVWIQGENGMVFSIVSKLLSYGIDCYYSTTRRESNEIKMPDGSVQKTSIFRHVQFLKYTL
;
A
#
# COMPACT_ATOMS: atom_id res chain seq x y z
N LYS A 1 -9.18 -9.89 8.71
CA LYS A 1 -7.87 -10.15 8.07
C LYS A 1 -7.74 -9.30 6.83
N ILE A 2 -6.64 -8.61 6.73
CA ILE A 2 -6.33 -7.75 5.59
C ILE A 2 -4.95 -8.09 5.03
N TYR A 3 -4.85 -8.23 3.71
CA TYR A 3 -3.59 -8.41 3.01
C TYR A 3 -3.01 -7.03 2.71
N ILE A 4 -1.71 -6.84 2.97
CA ILE A 4 -1.04 -5.56 2.70
C ILE A 4 -0.05 -5.70 1.55
N LEU A 5 -0.09 -4.74 0.61
CA LEU A 5 0.81 -4.68 -0.54
C LEU A 5 1.37 -3.26 -0.63
N LEU A 6 2.51 -3.05 0.01
CA LEU A 6 3.10 -1.74 0.26
C LEU A 6 4.59 -1.74 -0.03
N ASN A 7 5.16 -0.55 -0.26
CA ASN A 7 6.59 -0.32 -0.40
C ASN A 7 7.25 0.18 0.89
N HIS A 8 6.52 0.18 1.99
CA HIS A 8 7.01 0.61 3.29
C HIS A 8 6.41 -0.25 4.39
N VAL A 9 7.03 -0.20 5.55
CA VAL A 9 6.47 -0.83 6.76
C VAL A 9 5.32 0.04 7.25
N PRO A 10 4.15 -0.54 7.58
CA PRO A 10 3.06 0.22 8.17
C PRO A 10 3.48 0.96 9.43
N THR A 11 3.04 2.20 9.59
CA THR A 11 3.26 2.97 10.80
C THR A 11 2.35 2.48 11.94
N GLU A 12 2.70 2.84 13.18
CA GLU A 12 1.86 2.52 14.34
C GLU A 12 0.46 3.11 14.21
N GLU A 13 0.35 4.33 13.69
CA GLU A 13 -0.93 4.99 13.45
C GLU A 13 -1.80 4.22 12.45
N GLN A 14 -1.18 3.73 11.37
CA GLN A 14 -1.88 2.93 10.36
C GLN A 14 -2.35 1.60 10.91
N VAL A 15 -1.50 0.90 11.65
CA VAL A 15 -1.85 -0.39 12.27
C VAL A 15 -2.97 -0.22 13.28
N GLU A 16 -2.92 0.82 14.10
CA GLU A 16 -3.96 1.09 15.08
C GLU A 16 -5.31 1.39 14.42
N ASP A 17 -5.31 2.18 13.35
CA ASP A 17 -6.54 2.48 12.60
C ASP A 17 -7.14 1.21 11.98
N LEU A 18 -6.31 0.31 11.45
CA LEU A 18 -6.78 -0.99 10.94
C LEU A 18 -7.45 -1.81 12.05
N LYS A 19 -6.87 -1.84 13.24
CA LYS A 19 -7.45 -2.54 14.39
C LYS A 19 -8.80 -1.97 14.77
N GLN A 20 -8.93 -0.65 14.80
CA GLN A 20 -10.20 0.03 15.10
C GLN A 20 -11.27 -0.28 14.06
N LYS A 21 -10.88 -0.54 12.81
CA LYS A 21 -11.79 -0.95 11.74
C LYS A 21 -12.13 -2.44 11.78
N GLY A 22 -11.56 -3.20 12.71
CA GLY A 22 -11.81 -4.62 12.88
C GLY A 22 -10.82 -5.54 12.17
N PHE A 23 -9.76 -5.00 11.57
CA PHE A 23 -8.71 -5.81 10.96
C PHE A 23 -7.64 -6.15 11.98
N ILE A 24 -7.81 -7.26 12.66
CA ILE A 24 -6.90 -7.70 13.72
C ILE A 24 -5.77 -8.60 13.21
N GLU A 25 -5.93 -9.17 12.02
CA GLU A 25 -4.92 -10.01 11.40
C GLU A 25 -4.42 -9.38 10.11
N ILE A 26 -3.12 -9.05 10.05
CA ILE A 26 -2.46 -8.51 8.88
C ILE A 26 -1.70 -9.63 8.18
N VAL A 27 -1.99 -9.84 6.90
CA VAL A 27 -1.32 -10.83 6.07
C VAL A 27 -0.29 -10.13 5.21
N GLU A 28 0.97 -10.51 5.35
CA GLU A 28 2.05 -9.98 4.53
C GLU A 28 2.24 -10.80 3.25
N PRO A 29 2.72 -10.17 2.15
CA PRO A 29 3.07 -10.89 0.95
C PRO A 29 4.20 -11.89 1.18
N THR A 30 4.28 -12.90 0.32
CA THR A 30 5.48 -13.74 0.21
C THR A 30 6.69 -12.91 -0.21
N ASP A 31 7.89 -13.44 0.02
CA ASP A 31 9.12 -12.77 -0.40
C ASP A 31 9.15 -12.52 -1.91
N GLN A 32 8.60 -13.43 -2.72
CA GLN A 32 8.49 -13.25 -4.16
C GLN A 32 7.67 -12.01 -4.50
N VAL A 33 6.49 -11.85 -3.92
CA VAL A 33 5.61 -10.71 -4.19
C VAL A 33 6.19 -9.42 -3.61
N LYS A 34 6.79 -9.46 -2.42
CA LYS A 34 7.50 -8.30 -1.86
C LYS A 34 8.59 -7.80 -2.81
N LYS A 35 9.37 -8.71 -3.38
CA LYS A 35 10.44 -8.37 -4.32
C LYS A 35 9.88 -7.74 -5.59
N ILE A 36 8.81 -8.29 -6.16
CA ILE A 36 8.15 -7.72 -7.32
C ILE A 36 7.66 -6.29 -7.02
N TRP A 37 6.96 -6.14 -5.89
CA TRP A 37 6.32 -4.86 -5.54
C TRP A 37 7.30 -3.75 -5.20
N SER A 38 8.46 -4.09 -4.64
CA SER A 38 9.48 -3.13 -4.23
C SER A 38 10.16 -2.41 -5.39
N ASN A 39 10.14 -3.00 -6.58
CA ASN A 39 10.84 -2.43 -7.73
C ASN A 39 10.19 -2.86 -9.05
N ILE A 40 9.19 -2.12 -9.46
CA ILE A 40 8.54 -2.32 -10.76
C ILE A 40 9.39 -1.65 -11.83
N ASP A 41 9.97 -2.45 -12.71
CA ASP A 41 10.78 -1.97 -13.82
C ASP A 41 9.92 -1.12 -14.77
N PRO A 42 10.28 0.17 -14.99
CA PRO A 42 9.50 1.05 -15.86
C PRO A 42 9.53 0.63 -17.34
N TYR A 43 10.48 -0.20 -17.73
CA TYR A 43 10.61 -0.67 -19.10
C TYR A 43 9.81 -1.94 -19.41
N LEU A 44 9.13 -2.52 -18.43
CA LEU A 44 8.27 -3.67 -18.67
C LEU A 44 7.11 -3.30 -19.60
N ASN A 45 6.87 -4.14 -20.61
CA ASN A 45 5.73 -3.98 -21.51
C ASN A 45 4.44 -4.46 -20.85
N GLU A 46 3.31 -4.26 -21.53
CA GLU A 46 1.99 -4.62 -21.00
C GLU A 46 1.87 -6.11 -20.71
N LEU A 47 2.41 -6.96 -21.56
CA LEU A 47 2.33 -8.41 -21.37
C LEU A 47 3.06 -8.86 -20.11
N SER A 48 4.27 -8.34 -19.88
CA SER A 48 5.05 -8.64 -18.68
C SER A 48 4.39 -8.10 -17.43
N ARG A 49 3.83 -6.89 -17.50
CA ARG A 49 3.07 -6.30 -16.37
C ARG A 49 1.85 -7.15 -16.04
N ASN A 50 1.11 -7.61 -17.03
CA ASN A 50 -0.06 -8.46 -16.81
C ASN A 50 0.30 -9.79 -16.16
N ARG A 51 1.48 -10.35 -16.46
CA ARG A 51 1.97 -11.56 -15.78
C ARG A 51 2.24 -11.31 -14.30
N LEU A 52 2.87 -10.19 -13.96
CA LEU A 52 3.12 -9.81 -12.57
C LEU A 52 1.80 -9.57 -11.82
N VAL A 53 0.85 -8.90 -12.44
CA VAL A 53 -0.49 -8.70 -11.88
C VAL A 53 -1.15 -10.05 -11.58
N SER A 54 -1.08 -11.00 -12.49
CA SER A 54 -1.65 -12.34 -12.27
C SER A 54 -1.02 -13.08 -11.10
N ILE A 55 0.31 -13.01 -10.97
CA ILE A 55 1.04 -13.62 -9.85
C ILE A 55 0.55 -13.04 -8.52
N ILE A 56 0.44 -11.72 -8.45
CA ILE A 56 0.04 -11.03 -7.22
C ILE A 56 -1.43 -11.32 -6.88
N VAL A 57 -2.32 -11.22 -7.86
CA VAL A 57 -3.76 -11.48 -7.65
C VAL A 57 -3.97 -12.93 -7.21
N ASP A 58 -3.28 -13.89 -7.83
CA ASP A 58 -3.39 -15.30 -7.45
C ASP A 58 -2.96 -15.52 -5.99
N GLU A 59 -1.89 -14.88 -5.55
CA GLU A 59 -1.46 -14.97 -4.15
C GLU A 59 -2.50 -14.40 -3.20
N ILE A 60 -3.06 -13.25 -3.52
CA ILE A 60 -4.09 -12.61 -2.70
C ILE A 60 -5.33 -13.52 -2.59
N LEU A 61 -5.77 -14.09 -3.71
CA LEU A 61 -6.92 -14.99 -3.74
C LEU A 61 -6.68 -16.25 -2.91
N LYS A 62 -5.47 -16.80 -2.92
CA LYS A 62 -5.10 -17.96 -2.11
C LYS A 62 -5.21 -17.70 -0.61
N ASN A 63 -4.99 -16.48 -0.20
CA ASN A 63 -5.08 -16.10 1.21
C ASN A 63 -6.52 -15.94 1.70
N LYS A 64 -7.50 -16.01 0.81
CA LYS A 64 -8.93 -15.93 1.15
C LYS A 64 -9.30 -14.69 1.96
N VAL A 65 -8.65 -13.57 1.67
CA VAL A 65 -8.94 -12.28 2.29
C VAL A 65 -10.11 -11.61 1.59
N LYS A 66 -10.82 -10.75 2.31
CA LYS A 66 -11.88 -9.89 1.75
C LYS A 66 -11.47 -8.44 1.66
N ALA A 67 -10.29 -8.12 2.15
CA ALA A 67 -9.77 -6.76 2.20
C ALA A 67 -8.28 -6.76 1.87
N VAL A 68 -7.86 -5.75 1.10
CA VAL A 68 -6.47 -5.52 0.72
C VAL A 68 -6.15 -4.04 0.87
N TRP A 69 -5.05 -3.74 1.55
CA TRP A 69 -4.49 -2.39 1.56
C TRP A 69 -3.35 -2.35 0.54
N ILE A 70 -3.50 -1.56 -0.50
CA ILE A 70 -2.58 -1.53 -1.65
C ILE A 70 -2.23 -0.09 -2.02
N GLN A 71 -0.94 0.20 -2.07
CA GLN A 71 -0.38 1.45 -2.57
C GLN A 71 0.96 1.16 -3.21
N GLY A 72 1.25 1.85 -4.32
CA GLY A 72 2.48 1.64 -5.06
C GLY A 72 2.44 2.27 -6.44
N GLU A 73 3.10 1.64 -7.41
CA GLU A 73 3.14 2.14 -8.78
C GLU A 73 1.73 2.17 -9.38
N ASN A 74 1.35 3.32 -9.94
CA ASN A 74 -0.03 3.63 -10.32
C ASN A 74 -0.66 2.62 -11.27
N GLY A 75 0.05 2.24 -12.32
CA GLY A 75 -0.49 1.31 -13.33
C GLY A 75 -0.72 -0.08 -12.76
N MET A 76 0.20 -0.56 -11.93
CA MET A 76 0.06 -1.85 -11.26
C MET A 76 -1.08 -1.83 -10.24
N VAL A 77 -1.19 -0.76 -9.46
CA VAL A 77 -2.30 -0.59 -8.51
C VAL A 77 -3.64 -0.60 -9.23
N PHE A 78 -3.77 0.16 -10.31
CA PHE A 78 -5.01 0.18 -11.09
C PHE A 78 -5.40 -1.21 -11.58
N SER A 79 -4.47 -1.94 -12.17
CA SER A 79 -4.73 -3.27 -12.73
C SER A 79 -5.11 -4.28 -11.66
N ILE A 80 -4.40 -4.28 -10.54
CA ILE A 80 -4.66 -5.21 -9.43
C ILE A 80 -5.98 -4.88 -8.75
N VAL A 81 -6.23 -3.61 -8.42
CA VAL A 81 -7.48 -3.17 -7.79
C VAL A 81 -8.68 -3.51 -8.66
N SER A 82 -8.61 -3.22 -9.96
CA SER A 82 -9.70 -3.53 -10.88
C SER A 82 -10.07 -5.00 -10.86
N LYS A 83 -9.08 -5.89 -10.85
CA LYS A 83 -9.30 -7.33 -10.77
C LYS A 83 -9.86 -7.76 -9.42
N LEU A 84 -9.29 -7.26 -8.32
CA LEU A 84 -9.74 -7.62 -6.97
C LEU A 84 -11.18 -7.17 -6.72
N LEU A 85 -11.55 -5.98 -7.17
CA LEU A 85 -12.92 -5.50 -7.06
C LEU A 85 -13.90 -6.41 -7.81
N SER A 86 -13.51 -6.96 -8.96
CA SER A 86 -14.34 -7.92 -9.70
C SER A 86 -14.56 -9.21 -8.94
N TYR A 87 -13.69 -9.57 -8.01
CA TYR A 87 -13.83 -10.73 -7.10
C TYR A 87 -14.55 -10.38 -5.79
N GLY A 88 -15.03 -9.14 -5.65
CA GLY A 88 -15.72 -8.72 -4.43
C GLY A 88 -14.78 -8.43 -3.26
N ILE A 89 -13.50 -8.19 -3.52
CA ILE A 89 -12.51 -7.86 -2.50
C ILE A 89 -12.42 -6.34 -2.37
N ASP A 90 -12.59 -5.83 -1.16
CA ASP A 90 -12.44 -4.40 -0.88
C ASP A 90 -10.96 -4.01 -0.88
N CYS A 91 -10.64 -2.92 -1.57
CA CYS A 91 -9.29 -2.41 -1.65
C CYS A 91 -9.23 -1.04 -0.99
N TYR A 92 -8.19 -0.83 -0.17
CA TYR A 92 -8.02 0.37 0.65
C TYR A 92 -6.71 1.07 0.34
N TYR A 93 -6.69 2.37 0.58
CA TYR A 93 -5.47 3.17 0.61
C TYR A 93 -5.51 4.11 1.81
N SER A 94 -4.33 4.44 2.31
CA SER A 94 -4.15 5.40 3.41
C SER A 94 -4.03 6.80 2.82
N THR A 95 -4.79 7.74 3.35
CA THR A 95 -4.54 9.15 3.09
C THR A 95 -3.63 9.70 4.17
N THR A 96 -2.78 10.65 3.79
CA THR A 96 -1.81 11.24 4.70
C THR A 96 -1.84 12.75 4.58
N ARG A 97 -1.45 13.42 5.67
CA ARG A 97 -1.15 14.84 5.67
C ARG A 97 0.33 15.04 5.92
N ARG A 98 0.86 16.11 5.37
CA ARG A 98 2.25 16.49 5.57
C ARG A 98 2.36 17.46 6.73
N GLU A 99 3.18 17.13 7.73
CA GLU A 99 3.57 18.04 8.80
C GLU A 99 4.99 18.52 8.54
N SER A 100 5.18 19.85 8.53
CA SER A 100 6.49 20.46 8.40
C SER A 100 6.93 21.01 9.74
N ASN A 101 8.10 20.62 10.19
CA ASN A 101 8.73 21.16 11.39
C ASN A 101 9.98 21.94 11.00
N GLU A 102 10.16 23.12 11.57
CA GLU A 102 11.37 23.91 11.45
C GLU A 102 12.16 23.82 12.74
N ILE A 103 13.42 23.42 12.64
CA ILE A 103 14.34 23.36 13.76
C ILE A 103 15.40 24.42 13.53
N LYS A 104 15.52 25.36 14.49
CA LYS A 104 16.57 26.38 14.46
C LYS A 104 17.86 25.76 14.99
N MET A 105 18.87 25.71 14.14
CA MET A 105 20.17 25.16 14.49
C MET A 105 21.01 26.16 15.28
N PRO A 106 22.03 25.68 16.05
CA PRO A 106 22.91 26.58 16.83
C PRO A 106 23.67 27.60 15.99
N ASP A 107 23.91 27.30 14.69
CA ASP A 107 24.59 28.21 13.77
C ASP A 107 23.66 29.26 13.15
N GLY A 108 22.40 29.30 13.56
CA GLY A 108 21.39 30.22 13.04
C GLY A 108 20.66 29.74 11.79
N SER A 109 21.07 28.60 11.20
CA SER A 109 20.35 28.00 10.07
C SER A 109 19.04 27.35 10.53
N VAL A 110 18.12 27.17 9.58
CA VAL A 110 16.82 26.51 9.82
C VAL A 110 16.81 25.20 9.04
N GLN A 111 16.56 24.11 9.75
CA GLN A 111 16.37 22.80 9.14
C GLN A 111 14.87 22.52 9.07
N LYS A 112 14.38 22.24 7.84
CA LYS A 112 12.98 21.83 7.62
C LYS A 112 12.91 20.31 7.54
N THR A 113 12.05 19.72 8.36
CA THR A 113 11.71 18.30 8.27
C THR A 113 10.25 18.14 7.92
N SER A 114 9.94 17.12 7.11
CA SER A 114 8.56 16.78 6.75
C SER A 114 8.25 15.39 7.22
N ILE A 115 7.12 15.23 7.90
CA ILE A 115 6.60 13.96 8.37
C ILE A 115 5.23 13.78 7.74
N PHE A 116 4.97 12.59 7.15
CA PHE A 116 3.65 12.23 6.68
C PHE A 116 2.91 11.52 7.80
N ARG A 117 1.75 12.07 8.17
CA ARG A 117 0.87 11.49 9.18
C ARG A 117 -0.32 10.81 8.52
N HIS A 118 -0.62 9.60 8.95
CA HIS A 118 -1.81 8.90 8.52
C HIS A 118 -3.07 9.66 8.98
N VAL A 119 -4.04 9.81 8.06
CA VAL A 119 -5.32 10.45 8.35
C VAL A 119 -6.43 9.41 8.42
N GLN A 120 -6.63 8.65 7.35
CA GLN A 120 -7.71 7.66 7.28
C GLN A 120 -7.46 6.65 6.15
N PHE A 121 -8.16 5.53 6.22
CA PHE A 121 -8.27 4.60 5.10
C PHE A 121 -9.53 4.87 4.31
N LEU A 122 -9.40 4.91 3.00
CA LEU A 122 -10.52 5.01 2.07
C LEU A 122 -10.51 3.81 1.13
N LYS A 123 -11.68 3.48 0.60
CA LYS A 123 -11.79 2.41 -0.41
C LYS A 123 -11.55 2.97 -1.81
N TYR A 124 -10.83 2.19 -2.62
CA TYR A 124 -10.86 2.38 -4.06
C TYR A 124 -12.26 2.05 -4.58
N THR A 125 -12.80 2.92 -5.40
CA THR A 125 -14.11 2.74 -6.02
C THR A 125 -14.00 2.92 -7.54
N LEU A 126 -14.85 2.25 -8.27
CA LEU A 126 -14.98 2.42 -9.71
C LEU A 126 -16.04 3.45 -10.07
#